data_bb5f5a55224d25def77f9047d7271976
#
_entry.id   bb5f5a55224d25def77f9047d7271976
#
_cell.length_a   1.000
_cell.length_b   1.000
_cell.length_c   1.000
_cell.angle_alpha   90.00
_cell.angle_beta   90.00
_cell.angle_gamma   90.00
#
_symmetry.space_group_name_H-M   'P 1'
#
loop_
_entity.id
_entity.type
_entity.pdbx_description
1 polymer ?
#
loop_
_entity_poly.entity_id
_entity_poly.type
_entity_poly.pdbx_seq_one_letter_code
_entity_poly.pdbx_strand_id
1 'polypeptide(L)'
;YELISKKFYTRIVDPLASTEFTYSRFLVPSLMNYQGWAIFCDCDFLFFEDISFLLKSIEGDKALYCVKHEYTPKERHKMDGKKQTIYPRKNWSSFMVFNCSHPSNKKLTTKVVNSETGSYLHQLKWLNDDEIGSLDERWNWLEGWTSKKNKKNPYAVHFTRGGPWFDEWKDVEFAKDWLNERDKYLNKKFTH
;
A
#
# COMPACT_ATOMS: atom_id res chain seq x y z
N TYR A 1 -16.12 2.74 -8.35
CA TYR A 1 -17.56 2.67 -8.71
C TYR A 1 -18.14 1.26 -8.50
N GLU A 2 -17.47 0.18 -8.93
CA GLU A 2 -18.00 -1.20 -8.83
C GLU A 2 -18.25 -1.65 -7.38
N LEU A 3 -17.36 -1.36 -6.43
CA LEU A 3 -17.55 -1.69 -5.03
C LEU A 3 -18.77 -0.99 -4.41
N ILE A 4 -19.05 0.24 -4.85
CA ILE A 4 -20.19 1.02 -4.39
C ILE A 4 -21.48 0.45 -5.00
N SER A 5 -21.52 0.20 -6.31
CA SER A 5 -22.68 -0.36 -6.99
C SER A 5 -23.09 -1.74 -6.47
N LYS A 6 -22.11 -2.56 -6.10
CA LYS A 6 -22.32 -3.88 -5.47
C LYS A 6 -22.53 -3.81 -3.95
N LYS A 7 -22.59 -2.62 -3.36
CA LYS A 7 -22.76 -2.37 -1.92
C LYS A 7 -21.67 -3.00 -1.02
N PHE A 8 -20.50 -3.29 -1.57
CA PHE A 8 -19.33 -3.69 -0.76
C PHE A 8 -18.75 -2.50 0.00
N TYR A 9 -18.78 -1.30 -0.61
CA TYR A 9 -18.26 -0.08 -0.02
C TYR A 9 -19.37 0.96 0.08
N THR A 10 -19.73 1.34 1.31
CA THR A 10 -20.86 2.23 1.63
C THR A 10 -20.47 3.41 2.51
N ARG A 11 -19.15 3.60 2.74
CA ARG A 11 -18.67 4.75 3.53
C ARG A 11 -19.02 6.06 2.85
N ILE A 12 -19.42 7.04 3.66
CA ILE A 12 -19.45 8.44 3.25
C ILE A 12 -18.01 8.87 2.99
N VAL A 13 -17.81 9.71 1.97
CA VAL A 13 -16.50 10.27 1.65
C VAL A 13 -15.93 10.97 2.88
N ASP A 14 -14.80 10.50 3.37
CA ASP A 14 -14.08 11.11 4.48
C ASP A 14 -13.25 12.29 3.93
N PRO A 15 -13.53 13.54 4.30
CA PRO A 15 -12.77 14.70 3.83
C PRO A 15 -11.27 14.64 4.19
N LEU A 16 -10.91 13.82 5.18
CA LEU A 16 -9.53 13.61 5.62
C LEU A 16 -8.84 12.45 4.91
N ALA A 17 -9.58 11.66 4.12
CA ALA A 17 -9.01 10.59 3.33
C ALA A 17 -8.15 11.18 2.20
N SER A 18 -6.93 10.68 2.06
CA SER A 18 -5.99 11.12 1.02
C SER A 18 -6.33 10.55 -0.36
N THR A 19 -7.08 9.44 -0.42
CA THR A 19 -7.43 8.74 -1.67
C THR A 19 -8.78 8.04 -1.54
N GLU A 20 -9.44 7.76 -2.67
CA GLU A 20 -10.71 7.03 -2.70
C GLU A 20 -10.58 5.59 -2.16
N PHE A 21 -9.39 4.99 -2.21
CA PHE A 21 -9.14 3.64 -1.72
C PHE A 21 -8.55 3.60 -0.31
N THR A 22 -8.54 4.71 0.42
CA THR A 22 -8.02 4.80 1.78
C THR A 22 -8.56 3.67 2.67
N TYR A 23 -9.84 3.37 2.59
CA TYR A 23 -10.48 2.32 3.40
C TYR A 23 -10.80 1.05 2.61
N SER A 24 -11.10 1.16 1.32
CA SER A 24 -11.51 0.00 0.51
C SER A 24 -10.42 -1.06 0.35
N ARG A 25 -9.15 -0.70 0.56
CA ARG A 25 -8.01 -1.64 0.61
C ARG A 25 -8.20 -2.77 1.62
N PHE A 26 -8.95 -2.53 2.68
CA PHE A 26 -9.22 -3.53 3.72
C PHE A 26 -10.38 -4.47 3.38
N LEU A 27 -11.05 -4.29 2.25
CA LEU A 27 -12.03 -5.23 1.71
C LEU A 27 -11.39 -6.45 1.04
N VAL A 28 -10.08 -6.46 0.81
CA VAL A 28 -9.39 -7.52 0.07
C VAL A 28 -9.73 -8.92 0.58
N PRO A 29 -9.69 -9.25 1.88
CA PRO A 29 -10.08 -10.59 2.34
C PRO A 29 -11.54 -10.94 2.02
N SER A 30 -12.45 -9.98 2.16
CA SER A 30 -13.87 -10.16 1.84
C SER A 30 -14.11 -10.35 0.34
N LEU A 31 -13.42 -9.61 -0.51
CA LEU A 31 -13.50 -9.73 -1.97
C LEU A 31 -12.96 -11.09 -2.47
N MET A 32 -11.99 -11.66 -1.73
CA MET A 32 -11.46 -13.00 -1.97
C MET A 32 -12.30 -14.11 -1.33
N ASN A 33 -13.51 -13.80 -0.80
CA ASN A 33 -14.33 -14.75 -0.04
C ASN A 33 -13.56 -15.45 1.08
N TYR A 34 -12.58 -14.75 1.68
CA TYR A 34 -11.69 -15.26 2.72
C TYR A 34 -10.94 -16.54 2.30
N GLN A 35 -10.48 -16.61 1.06
CA GLN A 35 -9.72 -17.74 0.52
C GLN A 35 -8.45 -17.29 -0.18
N GLY A 36 -7.38 -18.11 -0.07
CA GLY A 36 -6.12 -17.92 -0.75
C GLY A 36 -5.34 -16.68 -0.29
N TRP A 37 -4.51 -16.17 -1.18
CA TRP A 37 -3.63 -15.03 -0.97
C TRP A 37 -3.97 -13.89 -1.91
N ALA A 38 -3.80 -12.66 -1.45
CA ALA A 38 -3.98 -11.49 -2.27
C ALA A 38 -3.01 -10.38 -1.87
N ILE A 39 -2.61 -9.57 -2.85
CA ILE A 39 -1.74 -8.41 -2.65
C ILE A 39 -2.56 -7.15 -2.87
N PHE A 40 -2.41 -6.19 -1.96
CA PHE A 40 -2.79 -4.80 -2.15
C PHE A 40 -1.53 -3.95 -2.20
N CYS A 41 -1.44 -3.05 -3.15
CA CYS A 41 -0.46 -1.96 -3.15
C CYS A 41 -1.14 -0.64 -3.54
N ASP A 42 -0.61 0.49 -3.06
CA ASP A 42 -1.00 1.82 -3.52
C ASP A 42 -0.64 1.99 -5.00
N CYS A 43 -1.26 2.91 -5.71
CA CYS A 43 -1.10 3.10 -7.16
C CYS A 43 0.18 3.87 -7.54
N ASP A 44 0.92 4.38 -6.57
CA ASP A 44 2.15 5.15 -6.70
C ASP A 44 3.42 4.30 -6.48
N PHE A 45 3.35 3.02 -6.91
CA PHE A 45 4.46 2.08 -6.89
C PHE A 45 5.07 1.88 -8.27
N LEU A 46 6.41 1.73 -8.31
CA LEU A 46 7.18 1.26 -9.47
C LEU A 46 7.90 -0.03 -9.08
N PHE A 47 7.60 -1.13 -9.78
CA PHE A 47 8.22 -2.43 -9.55
C PHE A 47 9.45 -2.62 -10.42
N PHE A 48 10.55 -3.07 -9.82
CA PHE A 48 11.80 -3.47 -10.47
C PHE A 48 12.00 -4.97 -10.47
N GLU A 49 11.31 -5.69 -9.57
CA GLU A 49 11.41 -7.14 -9.43
C GLU A 49 10.06 -7.80 -9.69
N ASP A 50 10.07 -9.04 -10.15
CA ASP A 50 8.88 -9.84 -10.37
C ASP A 50 8.17 -10.12 -9.04
N ILE A 51 6.88 -9.83 -8.99
CA ILE A 51 6.05 -10.05 -7.81
C ILE A 51 5.99 -11.53 -7.37
N SER A 52 6.24 -12.47 -8.28
CA SER A 52 6.32 -13.90 -7.95
C SER A 52 7.48 -14.21 -7.00
N PHE A 53 8.54 -13.40 -7.05
CA PHE A 53 9.67 -13.52 -6.12
C PHE A 53 9.26 -13.18 -4.68
N LEU A 54 8.40 -12.17 -4.50
CA LEU A 54 7.81 -11.86 -3.19
C LEU A 54 7.06 -13.06 -2.62
N LEU A 55 6.19 -13.67 -3.42
CA LEU A 55 5.37 -14.79 -2.96
C LEU A 55 6.21 -16.00 -2.55
N LYS A 56 7.31 -16.25 -3.24
CA LYS A 56 8.27 -17.31 -2.89
C LYS A 56 9.08 -17.02 -1.61
N SER A 57 9.20 -15.75 -1.23
CA SER A 57 9.95 -15.32 -0.03
C SER A 57 9.09 -15.28 1.23
N ILE A 58 7.78 -15.50 1.12
CA ILE A 58 6.89 -15.53 2.29
C ILE A 58 7.03 -16.87 3.01
N GLU A 59 7.46 -16.80 4.25
CA GLU A 59 7.55 -17.95 5.14
C GLU A 59 6.50 -17.87 6.25
N GLY A 60 5.84 -19.02 6.50
CA GLY A 60 4.85 -19.14 7.57
C GLY A 60 3.43 -18.79 7.14
N ASP A 61 2.55 -18.67 8.12
CA ASP A 61 1.09 -18.61 7.98
C ASP A 61 0.46 -17.35 8.61
N LYS A 62 1.23 -16.25 8.72
CA LYS A 62 0.71 -15.02 9.30
C LYS A 62 -0.53 -14.52 8.54
N ALA A 63 -1.36 -13.77 9.24
CA ALA A 63 -2.57 -13.21 8.66
C ALA A 63 -2.29 -12.16 7.57
N LEU A 64 -1.20 -11.41 7.75
CA LEU A 64 -0.80 -10.34 6.86
C LEU A 64 0.72 -10.18 6.89
N TYR A 65 1.31 -9.86 5.75
CA TYR A 65 2.71 -9.45 5.65
C TYR A 65 2.81 -8.05 5.07
N CYS A 66 3.68 -7.23 5.67
CA CYS A 66 3.97 -5.87 5.19
C CYS A 66 5.41 -5.48 5.54
N VAL A 67 5.89 -4.41 4.92
CA VAL A 67 7.14 -3.79 5.36
C VAL A 67 6.86 -2.99 6.62
N LYS A 68 7.53 -3.34 7.73
CA LYS A 68 7.39 -2.69 9.03
C LYS A 68 8.30 -1.46 9.11
N HIS A 69 7.88 -0.37 8.46
CA HIS A 69 8.64 0.88 8.49
C HIS A 69 8.70 1.47 9.89
N GLU A 70 9.91 1.80 10.34
CA GLU A 70 10.17 2.73 11.43
C GLU A 70 10.21 4.15 10.86
N TYR A 71 9.06 4.68 10.51
CA TYR A 71 8.94 5.96 9.81
C TYR A 71 8.57 7.09 10.76
N THR A 72 9.52 8.00 10.98
CA THR A 72 9.28 9.25 11.73
C THR A 72 9.53 10.43 10.80
N PRO A 73 8.50 10.97 10.13
CA PRO A 73 8.67 12.07 9.18
C PRO A 73 9.14 13.34 9.88
N LYS A 74 10.12 14.02 9.27
CA LYS A 74 10.55 15.36 9.70
C LYS A 74 9.59 16.45 9.21
N GLU A 75 8.93 16.21 8.08
CA GLU A 75 8.00 17.14 7.46
C GLU A 75 6.60 17.01 8.08
N ARG A 76 6.00 18.14 8.45
CA ARG A 76 4.70 18.20 9.16
C ARG A 76 3.51 18.33 8.21
N HIS A 77 3.72 18.48 6.90
CA HIS A 77 2.66 18.70 5.91
C HIS A 77 2.77 17.69 4.76
N LYS A 78 1.61 17.26 4.27
CA LYS A 78 1.48 16.48 3.03
C LYS A 78 1.51 17.41 1.82
N MET A 79 1.69 16.87 0.61
CA MET A 79 1.68 17.61 -0.67
C MET A 79 0.42 18.43 -0.91
N ASP A 80 -0.73 18.00 -0.37
CA ASP A 80 -2.02 18.68 -0.47
C ASP A 80 -2.21 19.77 0.61
N GLY A 81 -1.15 20.15 1.33
CA GLY A 81 -1.18 21.13 2.41
C GLY A 81 -1.79 20.59 3.73
N LYS A 82 -2.27 19.36 3.75
CA LYS A 82 -2.86 18.77 4.96
C LYS A 82 -1.79 18.40 5.99
N LYS A 83 -2.15 18.56 7.27
CA LYS A 83 -1.26 18.22 8.39
C LYS A 83 -0.93 16.72 8.39
N GLN A 84 0.37 16.41 8.40
CA GLN A 84 0.83 15.04 8.48
C GLN A 84 0.71 14.53 9.91
N THR A 85 -0.12 13.52 10.15
CA THR A 85 -0.25 12.87 11.44
C THR A 85 0.81 11.77 11.58
N ILE A 86 1.59 11.84 12.66
CA ILE A 86 2.51 10.75 13.04
C ILE A 86 1.69 9.76 13.87
N TYR A 87 1.64 8.51 13.43
CA TYR A 87 0.97 7.43 14.16
C TYR A 87 1.75 6.12 13.99
N PRO A 88 1.62 5.17 14.94
CA PRO A 88 2.24 3.86 14.83
C PRO A 88 1.87 3.14 13.55
N ARG A 89 2.80 2.35 12.99
CA ARG A 89 2.59 1.53 11.77
C ARG A 89 2.26 2.35 10.51
N LYS A 90 2.77 3.61 10.44
CA LYS A 90 2.60 4.43 9.25
C LYS A 90 3.26 3.79 8.03
N ASN A 91 2.60 3.87 6.86
CA ASN A 91 2.96 3.26 5.59
C ASN A 91 2.93 1.71 5.57
N TRP A 92 2.56 1.03 6.66
CA TRP A 92 2.44 -0.43 6.66
C TRP A 92 1.31 -0.91 5.73
N SER A 93 0.22 -0.15 5.64
CA SER A 93 -0.96 -0.48 4.83
C SER A 93 -0.86 -0.07 3.36
N SER A 94 0.26 0.51 2.92
CA SER A 94 0.47 0.88 1.52
C SER A 94 0.84 -0.31 0.63
N PHE A 95 1.43 -1.37 1.23
CA PHE A 95 1.75 -2.62 0.56
C PHE A 95 1.49 -3.78 1.52
N MET A 96 0.51 -4.61 1.22
CA MET A 96 0.03 -5.67 2.09
C MET A 96 -0.15 -6.97 1.32
N VAL A 97 0.39 -8.08 1.85
CA VAL A 97 0.10 -9.43 1.36
C VAL A 97 -0.81 -10.11 2.38
N PHE A 98 -2.05 -10.33 2.00
CA PHE A 98 -3.06 -10.95 2.85
C PHE A 98 -3.06 -12.47 2.66
N ASN A 99 -2.95 -13.21 3.76
CA ASN A 99 -3.47 -14.57 3.83
C ASN A 99 -4.98 -14.48 4.09
N CYS A 100 -5.76 -14.40 3.03
CA CYS A 100 -7.21 -14.21 3.16
C CYS A 100 -7.91 -15.37 3.91
N SER A 101 -7.31 -16.57 3.90
CA SER A 101 -7.83 -17.74 4.61
C SER A 101 -7.57 -17.71 6.10
N HIS A 102 -6.67 -16.84 6.60
CA HIS A 102 -6.36 -16.78 8.02
C HIS A 102 -7.58 -16.37 8.85
N PRO A 103 -7.88 -17.07 9.97
CA PRO A 103 -9.10 -16.82 10.76
C PRO A 103 -9.28 -15.36 11.20
N SER A 104 -8.19 -14.68 11.55
CA SER A 104 -8.24 -13.28 12.01
C SER A 104 -8.67 -12.30 10.91
N ASN A 105 -8.44 -12.62 9.64
CA ASN A 105 -8.89 -11.78 8.52
C ASN A 105 -10.40 -11.86 8.28
N LYS A 106 -11.10 -12.88 8.84
CA LYS A 106 -12.57 -12.93 8.85
C LYS A 106 -13.21 -11.80 9.66
N LYS A 107 -12.44 -11.13 10.54
CA LYS A 107 -12.87 -9.91 11.25
C LYS A 107 -13.07 -8.73 10.30
N LEU A 108 -12.37 -8.68 9.16
CA LEU A 108 -12.52 -7.63 8.13
C LEU A 108 -13.75 -7.88 7.25
N THR A 109 -14.93 -7.89 7.87
CA THR A 109 -16.19 -7.94 7.14
C THR A 109 -16.45 -6.62 6.43
N THR A 110 -17.31 -6.62 5.41
CA THR A 110 -17.74 -5.36 4.75
C THR A 110 -18.31 -4.37 5.76
N LYS A 111 -19.06 -4.84 6.79
CA LYS A 111 -19.58 -4.00 7.86
C LYS A 111 -18.44 -3.33 8.64
N VAL A 112 -17.44 -4.07 9.07
CA VAL A 112 -16.28 -3.55 9.83
C VAL A 112 -15.53 -2.52 9.00
N VAL A 113 -15.19 -2.84 7.74
CA VAL A 113 -14.48 -1.90 6.88
C VAL A 113 -15.28 -0.63 6.62
N ASN A 114 -16.59 -0.70 6.54
CA ASN A 114 -17.44 0.46 6.33
C ASN A 114 -17.69 1.32 7.58
N SER A 115 -17.48 0.80 8.80
CA SER A 115 -17.81 1.50 10.04
C SER A 115 -16.61 1.84 10.92
N GLU A 116 -15.52 1.07 10.86
CA GLU A 116 -14.38 1.26 11.74
C GLU A 116 -13.56 2.51 11.43
N THR A 117 -12.84 3.03 12.41
CA THR A 117 -12.00 4.22 12.28
C THR A 117 -10.80 3.97 11.38
N GLY A 118 -10.28 5.02 10.74
CA GLY A 118 -9.02 4.94 9.99
C GLY A 118 -7.87 4.46 10.88
N SER A 119 -7.82 4.87 12.14
CA SER A 119 -6.83 4.40 13.12
C SER A 119 -6.94 2.88 13.35
N TYR A 120 -8.14 2.32 13.44
CA TYR A 120 -8.33 0.90 13.61
C TYR A 120 -7.79 0.11 12.40
N LEU A 121 -8.17 0.55 11.20
CA LEU A 121 -7.81 -0.11 9.95
C LEU A 121 -6.32 0.05 9.59
N HIS A 122 -5.81 1.28 9.52
CA HIS A 122 -4.42 1.52 9.10
C HIS A 122 -3.37 1.08 10.12
N GLN A 123 -3.73 0.98 11.39
CA GLN A 123 -2.85 0.40 12.41
C GLN A 123 -3.04 -1.11 12.57
N LEU A 124 -3.79 -1.77 11.67
CA LEU A 124 -4.01 -3.22 11.65
C LEU A 124 -4.51 -3.76 13.00
N LYS A 125 -5.39 -3.01 13.69
CA LYS A 125 -5.82 -3.33 15.07
C LYS A 125 -6.72 -4.57 15.20
N TRP A 126 -7.16 -5.15 14.10
CA TRP A 126 -7.85 -6.44 14.11
C TRP A 126 -6.92 -7.64 14.27
N LEU A 127 -5.59 -7.41 14.15
CA LEU A 127 -4.52 -8.41 14.28
C LEU A 127 -3.69 -8.18 15.53
N ASN A 128 -3.22 -9.26 16.14
CA ASN A 128 -2.14 -9.22 17.11
C ASN A 128 -0.78 -9.02 16.40
N ASP A 129 0.23 -8.59 17.13
CA ASP A 129 1.56 -8.30 16.57
C ASP A 129 2.24 -9.55 15.97
N ASP A 130 2.01 -10.71 16.58
CA ASP A 130 2.52 -12.00 16.14
C ASP A 130 1.81 -12.55 14.89
N GLU A 131 0.65 -12.02 14.53
CA GLU A 131 -0.09 -12.35 13.30
C GLU A 131 0.37 -11.52 12.09
N ILE A 132 1.25 -10.53 12.30
CA ILE A 132 1.77 -9.66 11.24
C ILE A 132 3.21 -10.05 10.92
N GLY A 133 3.42 -10.62 9.74
CA GLY A 133 4.74 -10.95 9.20
C GLY A 133 5.47 -9.71 8.65
N SER A 134 6.78 -9.82 8.51
CA SER A 134 7.63 -8.77 7.94
C SER A 134 8.05 -9.12 6.53
N LEU A 135 8.03 -8.15 5.62
CA LEU A 135 8.64 -8.22 4.30
C LEU A 135 9.99 -7.49 4.30
N ASP A 136 10.86 -7.85 3.36
CA ASP A 136 12.09 -7.09 3.09
C ASP A 136 11.72 -5.63 2.74
N GLU A 137 12.43 -4.65 3.32
CA GLU A 137 12.18 -3.21 3.11
C GLU A 137 12.21 -2.82 1.62
N ARG A 138 12.93 -3.56 0.78
CA ARG A 138 13.01 -3.34 -0.66
C ARG A 138 11.68 -3.48 -1.40
N TRP A 139 10.68 -4.16 -0.84
CA TRP A 139 9.33 -4.29 -1.42
C TRP A 139 8.42 -3.09 -1.19
N ASN A 140 8.81 -2.17 -0.31
CA ASN A 140 8.11 -0.91 -0.10
C ASN A 140 9.15 0.18 0.20
N TRP A 141 10.01 0.43 -0.79
CA TRP A 141 11.09 1.40 -0.70
C TRP A 141 10.53 2.81 -0.79
N LEU A 142 10.55 3.53 0.32
CA LEU A 142 10.02 4.89 0.38
C LEU A 142 11.00 5.84 -0.33
N GLU A 143 10.58 6.38 -1.48
CA GLU A 143 11.35 7.35 -2.26
C GLU A 143 11.79 8.53 -1.37
N GLY A 144 13.06 8.96 -1.54
CA GLY A 144 13.66 10.05 -0.78
C GLY A 144 13.87 9.77 0.71
N TRP A 145 13.53 8.56 1.18
CA TRP A 145 13.65 8.16 2.58
C TRP A 145 14.49 6.90 2.79
N THR A 146 14.15 5.79 2.14
CA THR A 146 14.83 4.51 2.37
C THR A 146 16.25 4.51 1.81
N SER A 147 16.49 5.11 0.66
CA SER A 147 17.81 5.19 0.02
C SER A 147 18.90 5.85 0.89
N LYS A 148 18.50 6.71 1.83
CA LYS A 148 19.43 7.32 2.80
C LYS A 148 19.96 6.33 3.84
N LYS A 149 19.25 5.21 4.05
CA LYS A 149 19.56 4.21 5.09
C LYS A 149 20.06 2.89 4.51
N ASN A 150 19.69 2.58 3.28
CA ASN A 150 19.93 1.27 2.66
C ASN A 150 20.72 1.44 1.35
N LYS A 151 21.80 0.68 1.18
CA LYS A 151 22.62 0.64 -0.04
C LYS A 151 22.18 -0.42 -1.05
N LYS A 152 21.13 -1.19 -0.75
CA LYS A 152 20.61 -2.23 -1.64
C LYS A 152 19.69 -1.60 -2.69
N ASN A 153 19.51 -2.27 -3.83
CA ASN A 153 18.54 -1.85 -4.83
C ASN A 153 17.10 -2.18 -4.40
N PRO A 154 16.12 -1.30 -4.69
CA PRO A 154 14.71 -1.60 -4.39
C PRO A 154 14.18 -2.73 -5.27
N TYR A 155 13.20 -3.46 -4.76
CA TYR A 155 12.33 -4.35 -5.54
C TYR A 155 11.07 -3.64 -6.02
N ALA A 156 10.56 -2.70 -5.19
CA ALA A 156 9.47 -1.81 -5.55
C ALA A 156 9.64 -0.47 -4.84
N VAL A 157 9.57 0.63 -5.59
CA VAL A 157 9.66 2.00 -5.09
C VAL A 157 8.26 2.56 -4.90
N HIS A 158 8.03 3.18 -3.75
CA HIS A 158 6.80 3.85 -3.37
C HIS A 158 7.03 5.37 -3.32
N PHE A 159 6.38 6.11 -4.22
CA PHE A 159 6.48 7.56 -4.31
C PHE A 159 5.54 8.27 -3.31
N THR A 160 5.66 7.92 -2.04
CA THR A 160 4.73 8.36 -0.97
C THR A 160 4.65 9.87 -0.77
N ARG A 161 5.62 10.64 -1.28
CA ARG A 161 5.62 12.11 -1.23
C ARG A 161 5.02 12.73 -2.48
N GLY A 162 5.05 12.02 -3.58
CA GLY A 162 4.68 12.39 -4.93
C GLY A 162 5.70 11.88 -5.91
N GLY A 163 5.28 11.69 -7.14
CA GLY A 163 6.12 11.14 -8.18
C GLY A 163 6.22 12.04 -9.41
N PRO A 164 6.98 11.61 -10.43
CA PRO A 164 7.33 12.45 -11.59
C PRO A 164 6.14 12.81 -12.50
N TRP A 165 4.94 12.42 -12.14
CA TRP A 165 3.69 12.89 -12.76
C TRP A 165 3.23 14.26 -12.27
N PHE A 166 3.87 14.82 -11.22
CA PHE A 166 3.65 16.18 -10.74
C PHE A 166 4.87 17.06 -11.07
N ASP A 167 4.63 18.32 -11.41
CA ASP A 167 5.67 19.25 -11.82
C ASP A 167 6.72 19.48 -10.73
N GLU A 168 6.31 19.54 -9.48
CA GLU A 168 7.17 19.76 -8.33
C GLU A 168 8.05 18.55 -7.98
N TRP A 169 7.76 17.37 -8.57
CA TRP A 169 8.40 16.09 -8.25
C TRP A 169 9.09 15.46 -9.47
N LYS A 170 9.38 16.24 -10.53
CA LYS A 170 9.98 15.74 -11.79
C LYS A 170 11.35 15.09 -11.61
N ASP A 171 12.13 15.56 -10.64
CA ASP A 171 13.54 15.18 -10.43
C ASP A 171 13.73 14.28 -9.20
N VAL A 172 12.66 13.61 -8.73
CA VAL A 172 12.77 12.65 -7.62
C VAL A 172 13.62 11.45 -8.02
N GLU A 173 14.13 10.75 -7.01
CA GLU A 173 14.85 9.51 -7.22
C GLU A 173 13.95 8.49 -7.97
N PHE A 174 14.53 7.77 -8.94
CA PHE A 174 13.80 6.83 -9.84
C PHE A 174 12.79 7.50 -10.81
N ALA A 175 12.79 8.82 -10.96
CA ALA A 175 11.90 9.49 -11.91
C ALA A 175 12.10 9.01 -13.35
N LYS A 176 13.36 8.82 -13.78
CA LYS A 176 13.70 8.32 -15.12
C LYS A 176 13.16 6.93 -15.37
N ASP A 177 13.24 6.05 -14.36
CA ASP A 177 12.75 4.68 -14.46
C ASP A 177 11.23 4.66 -14.61
N TRP A 178 10.52 5.47 -13.83
CA TRP A 178 9.08 5.62 -13.94
C TRP A 178 8.65 6.16 -15.32
N LEU A 179 9.33 7.20 -15.82
CA LEU A 179 9.06 7.78 -17.13
C LEU A 179 9.29 6.74 -18.24
N ASN A 180 10.35 5.95 -18.15
CA ASN A 180 10.64 4.88 -19.10
C ASN A 180 9.52 3.82 -19.11
N GLU A 181 9.02 3.40 -17.96
CA GLU A 181 7.91 2.43 -17.88
C GLU A 181 6.60 3.01 -18.40
N ARG A 182 6.30 4.27 -18.10
CA ARG A 182 5.16 5.00 -18.69
C ARG A 182 5.24 4.99 -20.21
N ASP A 183 6.39 5.33 -20.78
CA ASP A 183 6.55 5.44 -22.23
C ASP A 183 6.44 4.06 -22.90
N LYS A 184 7.00 3.02 -22.30
CA LYS A 184 6.78 1.63 -22.76
C LYS A 184 5.29 1.25 -22.75
N TYR A 185 4.55 1.61 -21.71
CA TYR A 185 3.12 1.34 -21.61
C TYR A 185 2.32 2.07 -22.70
N LEU A 186 2.61 3.36 -22.89
CA LEU A 186 1.93 4.16 -23.93
C LEU A 186 2.22 3.63 -25.33
N ASN A 187 3.47 3.31 -25.63
CA ASN A 187 3.86 2.77 -26.94
C ASN A 187 3.20 1.42 -27.24
N LYS A 188 3.03 0.53 -26.24
CA LYS A 188 2.29 -0.73 -26.41
C LYS A 188 0.79 -0.52 -26.70
N LYS A 189 0.19 0.53 -26.18
CA LYS A 189 -1.24 0.83 -26.35
C LYS A 189 -1.62 1.31 -27.76
N PHE A 190 -0.65 1.84 -28.51
CA PHE A 190 -0.85 2.41 -29.85
C PHE A 190 -0.38 1.47 -30.98
N THR A 191 0.05 0.26 -30.67
CA THR A 191 0.51 -0.74 -31.66
C THR A 191 -0.50 -1.88 -31.90
N HIS A 192 -1.77 -1.69 -31.46
CA HIS A 192 -2.87 -2.62 -31.73
C HIS A 192 -4.04 -1.95 -32.45
#